data_fb0de9caec12fdf13f6a93bf1a7b7ad7
#
_entry.id   fb0de9caec12fdf13f6a93bf1a7b7ad7
#
_cell.length_a   1.000
_cell.length_b   1.000
_cell.length_c   1.000
_cell.angle_alpha   90.00
_cell.angle_beta   90.00
_cell.angle_gamma   90.00
#
_symmetry.space_group_name_H-M   'P 1'
#
loop_
_entity.id
_entity.type
_entity.pdbx_description
1 polymer ?
#
loop_
_entity_poly.entity_id
_entity_poly.type
_entity_poly.pdbx_seq_one_letter_code
_entity_poly.pdbx_strand_id
1 'polypeptide(L)'
;MRARQSIRGGAGALAARGVGKGDRVLVYLPMIPQAHIAMLACARLGAVHSVVFGGFAPRELASRIDDAAPDVVLTCSGGIEPKRRVEYLPAVAEALETAAHPVRTVLVHHREGFETALADVDGRGGASWEDWGEAVAAAEPADCVPVKATDPLYVLYTSGTTGKPKGVVRDNGGHAVALRWTMEHIYDVGPGQAMCTASDVGWVVGHSYIVYGPLLAGATTVMYEGKPVGTPDAGAFWRLIEDHGVRSFFTAPTALRAIRRADPEGELLQAHDLSSLRHFFAAGERLDPETQRWIEGLLGMPVIDHWWQTETGWAIAANPVGLEQLPVKIGSSSVPSPGVDLVVLDGLGEPVPAGTEGNIALRLPLPPGTLPTLWRDDQRYIDSYLSAFPGHYATGDSGVVDEDGYVFVLGRTDDVINVSGHRLSTGVLEAALASHPAVAECAVIGVADPLKGQRPSGYVVLKSGVPVPEPGSEAEAALLDELRQAVRRDVGPVADFRDVVVVDALPKTRSGKILRKTMRQMADGEEYSVPSTIEDSAVLEALAGVLRPAR
;
A
#
# COMPACT_ATOMS: atom_id res chain seq x y z
N MET A 1 -11.54 13.47 -25.38
CA MET A 1 -12.68 12.90 -26.12
C MET A 1 -12.64 11.37 -26.12
N ARG A 2 -11.52 10.71 -26.45
CA ARG A 2 -11.39 9.22 -26.50
C ARG A 2 -11.68 8.53 -25.17
N ALA A 3 -11.09 8.94 -24.05
CA ALA A 3 -11.29 8.31 -22.73
C ALA A 3 -12.77 8.30 -22.31
N ARG A 4 -13.49 9.44 -22.47
CA ARG A 4 -14.92 9.51 -22.15
C ARG A 4 -15.75 8.53 -22.98
N GLN A 5 -15.40 8.35 -24.25
CA GLN A 5 -16.09 7.41 -25.13
C GLN A 5 -15.83 5.96 -24.69
N SER A 6 -14.59 5.62 -24.36
CA SER A 6 -14.22 4.28 -23.85
C SER A 6 -14.94 3.94 -22.55
N ILE A 7 -15.05 4.90 -21.61
CA ILE A 7 -15.78 4.71 -20.35
C ILE A 7 -17.27 4.50 -20.60
N ARG A 8 -17.90 5.27 -21.52
CA ARG A 8 -19.31 5.09 -21.87
C ARG A 8 -19.56 3.73 -22.53
N GLY A 9 -18.67 3.29 -23.42
CA GLY A 9 -18.73 1.99 -24.06
C GLY A 9 -18.56 0.85 -23.05
N GLY A 10 -17.55 0.97 -22.15
CA GLY A 10 -17.36 0.00 -21.06
C GLY A 10 -18.57 -0.11 -20.14
N ALA A 11 -19.18 1.03 -19.79
CA ALA A 11 -20.42 1.04 -19.01
C ALA A 11 -21.58 0.38 -19.77
N GLY A 12 -21.69 0.61 -21.07
CA GLY A 12 -22.66 -0.06 -21.94
C GLY A 12 -22.48 -1.58 -21.97
N ALA A 13 -21.22 -2.03 -22.09
CA ALA A 13 -20.89 -3.46 -22.06
C ALA A 13 -21.28 -4.14 -20.74
N LEU A 14 -21.06 -3.47 -19.60
CA LEU A 14 -21.49 -3.94 -18.28
C LEU A 14 -23.02 -3.93 -18.16
N ALA A 15 -23.69 -2.87 -18.58
CA ALA A 15 -25.15 -2.75 -18.53
C ALA A 15 -25.84 -3.81 -19.39
N ALA A 16 -25.30 -4.15 -20.58
CA ALA A 16 -25.80 -5.22 -21.44
C ALA A 16 -25.71 -6.61 -20.75
N ARG A 17 -24.88 -6.76 -19.73
CA ARG A 17 -24.75 -7.98 -18.90
C ARG A 17 -25.52 -7.88 -17.59
N GLY A 18 -26.42 -6.90 -17.50
CA GLY A 18 -27.32 -6.71 -16.38
C GLY A 18 -26.68 -6.02 -15.17
N VAL A 19 -25.51 -5.41 -15.31
CA VAL A 19 -24.91 -4.62 -14.24
C VAL A 19 -25.60 -3.26 -14.13
N GLY A 20 -26.12 -2.94 -12.97
CA GLY A 20 -26.77 -1.69 -12.65
C GLY A 20 -26.31 -1.13 -11.30
N LYS A 21 -27.08 -0.16 -10.80
CA LYS A 21 -26.80 0.49 -9.52
C LYS A 21 -26.80 -0.50 -8.35
N GLY A 22 -25.71 -0.53 -7.60
CA GLY A 22 -25.53 -1.38 -6.42
C GLY A 22 -25.04 -2.80 -6.73
N ASP A 23 -24.99 -3.20 -8.00
CA ASP A 23 -24.38 -4.48 -8.38
C ASP A 23 -22.86 -4.42 -8.23
N ARG A 24 -22.23 -5.56 -8.06
CA ARG A 24 -20.78 -5.66 -7.82
C ARG A 24 -20.08 -6.16 -9.06
N VAL A 25 -18.95 -5.51 -9.35
CA VAL A 25 -18.03 -5.89 -10.42
C VAL A 25 -16.64 -6.07 -9.83
N LEU A 26 -16.02 -7.23 -10.04
CA LEU A 26 -14.66 -7.46 -9.61
C LEU A 26 -13.70 -7.15 -10.76
N VAL A 27 -12.63 -6.41 -10.48
CA VAL A 27 -11.62 -5.98 -11.45
C VAL A 27 -10.29 -6.61 -11.08
N TYR A 28 -9.79 -7.50 -11.94
CA TYR A 28 -8.50 -8.17 -11.80
C TYR A 28 -7.63 -7.85 -13.01
N LEU A 29 -7.07 -6.64 -13.02
CA LEU A 29 -6.31 -6.05 -14.14
C LEU A 29 -4.98 -5.49 -13.62
N PRO A 30 -3.91 -5.52 -14.43
CA PRO A 30 -2.68 -4.80 -14.14
C PRO A 30 -2.83 -3.30 -14.42
N MET A 31 -1.74 -2.55 -14.31
CA MET A 31 -1.70 -1.11 -14.54
C MET A 31 -1.83 -0.74 -16.04
N ILE A 32 -3.00 -1.02 -16.62
CA ILE A 32 -3.35 -0.73 -18.03
C ILE A 32 -4.58 0.17 -18.10
N PRO A 33 -4.79 0.91 -19.21
CA PRO A 33 -5.93 1.82 -19.35
C PRO A 33 -7.30 1.19 -19.10
N GLN A 34 -7.44 -0.11 -19.35
CA GLN A 34 -8.67 -0.86 -19.10
C GLN A 34 -9.06 -0.90 -17.62
N ALA A 35 -8.09 -0.83 -16.70
CA ALA A 35 -8.40 -0.76 -15.27
C ALA A 35 -9.10 0.57 -14.92
N HIS A 36 -8.62 1.71 -15.44
CA HIS A 36 -9.31 3.01 -15.31
C HIS A 36 -10.70 2.97 -15.92
N ILE A 37 -10.83 2.43 -17.13
CA ILE A 37 -12.10 2.34 -17.84
C ILE A 37 -13.09 1.50 -17.05
N ALA A 38 -12.65 0.35 -16.50
CA ALA A 38 -13.48 -0.55 -15.71
C ALA A 38 -14.01 0.14 -14.43
N MET A 39 -13.13 0.77 -13.65
CA MET A 39 -13.50 1.46 -12.41
C MET A 39 -14.48 2.61 -12.68
N LEU A 40 -14.20 3.44 -13.69
CA LEU A 40 -15.05 4.58 -14.04
C LEU A 40 -16.35 4.17 -14.75
N ALA A 41 -16.37 3.03 -15.45
CA ALA A 41 -17.59 2.47 -16.02
C ALA A 41 -18.53 1.97 -14.90
N CYS A 42 -18.00 1.31 -13.87
CA CYS A 42 -18.78 0.94 -12.69
C CYS A 42 -19.34 2.17 -11.98
N ALA A 43 -18.51 3.18 -11.70
CA ALA A 43 -18.94 4.43 -11.08
C ALA A 43 -20.05 5.12 -11.90
N ARG A 44 -19.95 5.07 -13.24
CA ARG A 44 -20.95 5.65 -14.14
C ARG A 44 -22.32 4.98 -14.05
N LEU A 45 -22.35 3.67 -13.80
CA LEU A 45 -23.58 2.90 -13.61
C LEU A 45 -24.09 2.92 -12.16
N GLY A 46 -23.34 3.50 -11.23
CA GLY A 46 -23.61 3.39 -9.78
C GLY A 46 -23.37 1.97 -9.27
N ALA A 47 -22.64 1.14 -10.02
CA ALA A 47 -22.20 -0.17 -9.58
C ALA A 47 -20.99 -0.06 -8.64
N VAL A 48 -20.83 -1.03 -7.76
CA VAL A 48 -19.75 -1.10 -6.77
C VAL A 48 -18.61 -1.94 -7.34
N HIS A 49 -17.45 -1.34 -7.59
CA HIS A 49 -16.29 -2.12 -8.02
C HIS A 49 -15.46 -2.62 -6.85
N SER A 50 -14.81 -3.76 -7.05
CA SER A 50 -13.78 -4.27 -6.15
C SER A 50 -12.55 -4.61 -6.98
N VAL A 51 -11.48 -3.84 -6.80
CA VAL A 51 -10.23 -4.09 -7.52
C VAL A 51 -9.35 -5.01 -6.71
N VAL A 52 -8.90 -6.08 -7.36
CA VAL A 52 -7.96 -7.04 -6.79
C VAL A 52 -6.60 -6.84 -7.47
N PHE A 53 -5.54 -6.72 -6.67
CA PHE A 53 -4.19 -6.54 -7.18
C PHE A 53 -3.81 -7.66 -8.15
N GLY A 54 -3.35 -7.29 -9.34
CA GLY A 54 -2.93 -8.20 -10.38
C GLY A 54 -1.79 -9.10 -9.91
N GLY A 55 -1.95 -10.42 -10.07
CA GLY A 55 -0.97 -11.40 -9.61
C GLY A 55 -1.23 -11.96 -8.20
N PHE A 56 -2.36 -11.66 -7.54
CA PHE A 56 -2.79 -12.44 -6.38
C PHE A 56 -3.07 -13.89 -6.78
N ALA A 57 -2.81 -14.81 -5.85
CA ALA A 57 -3.09 -16.24 -6.04
C ALA A 57 -4.60 -16.51 -6.22
N PRO A 58 -4.99 -17.57 -6.95
CA PRO A 58 -6.39 -17.93 -7.20
C PRO A 58 -7.25 -17.98 -5.94
N ARG A 59 -6.73 -18.52 -4.85
CA ARG A 59 -7.45 -18.61 -3.57
C ARG A 59 -7.82 -17.24 -2.99
N GLU A 60 -6.95 -16.24 -3.15
CA GLU A 60 -7.23 -14.87 -2.70
C GLU A 60 -8.31 -14.21 -3.56
N LEU A 61 -8.29 -14.48 -4.85
CA LEU A 61 -9.31 -14.01 -5.77
C LEU A 61 -10.65 -14.67 -5.44
N ALA A 62 -10.68 -16.00 -5.22
CA ALA A 62 -11.87 -16.75 -4.82
C ALA A 62 -12.49 -16.20 -3.52
N SER A 63 -11.68 -15.93 -2.50
CA SER A 63 -12.16 -15.36 -1.23
C SER A 63 -12.84 -13.99 -1.41
N ARG A 64 -12.37 -13.16 -2.35
CA ARG A 64 -12.99 -11.88 -2.67
C ARG A 64 -14.23 -12.02 -3.54
N ILE A 65 -14.26 -13.00 -4.42
CA ILE A 65 -15.47 -13.38 -5.17
C ILE A 65 -16.58 -13.80 -4.20
N ASP A 66 -16.26 -14.61 -3.21
CA ASP A 66 -17.25 -15.07 -2.22
C ASP A 66 -17.79 -13.93 -1.36
N ASP A 67 -16.93 -13.04 -0.91
CA ASP A 67 -17.34 -11.96 -0.02
C ASP A 67 -18.02 -10.78 -0.76
N ALA A 68 -17.48 -10.35 -1.90
CA ALA A 68 -18.07 -9.29 -2.71
C ALA A 68 -19.32 -9.76 -3.46
N ALA A 69 -19.38 -11.04 -3.82
CA ALA A 69 -20.43 -11.65 -4.64
C ALA A 69 -20.67 -10.86 -5.95
N PRO A 70 -19.65 -10.74 -6.84
CA PRO A 70 -19.76 -9.98 -8.07
C PRO A 70 -20.56 -10.75 -9.13
N ASP A 71 -21.32 -10.01 -9.95
CA ASP A 71 -22.00 -10.58 -11.11
C ASP A 71 -21.07 -10.74 -12.32
N VAL A 72 -20.08 -9.83 -12.42
CA VAL A 72 -19.12 -9.76 -13.52
C VAL A 72 -17.70 -9.65 -12.98
N VAL A 73 -16.77 -10.37 -13.60
CA VAL A 73 -15.32 -10.22 -13.42
C VAL A 73 -14.72 -9.60 -14.68
N LEU A 74 -13.93 -8.55 -14.51
CA LEU A 74 -13.14 -7.93 -15.56
C LEU A 74 -11.68 -8.34 -15.39
N THR A 75 -11.08 -8.92 -16.43
CA THR A 75 -9.69 -9.36 -16.42
C THR A 75 -9.00 -9.14 -17.78
N CYS A 76 -7.76 -9.57 -17.90
CA CYS A 76 -7.03 -9.60 -19.17
C CYS A 76 -6.21 -10.89 -19.28
N SER A 77 -5.57 -11.12 -20.44
CA SER A 77 -4.70 -12.29 -20.65
C SER A 77 -3.61 -12.39 -19.58
N GLY A 78 -3.03 -11.25 -19.14
CA GLY A 78 -2.03 -11.27 -18.08
C GLY A 78 -1.32 -9.95 -17.85
N GLY A 79 -0.38 -9.94 -16.91
CA GLY A 79 0.47 -8.82 -16.51
C GLY A 79 1.93 -9.01 -16.90
N ILE A 80 2.65 -7.89 -17.08
CA ILE A 80 4.08 -7.88 -17.41
C ILE A 80 4.87 -7.52 -16.15
N GLU A 81 5.72 -8.44 -15.72
CA GLU A 81 6.69 -8.24 -14.65
C GLU A 81 8.11 -8.10 -15.24
N PRO A 82 9.08 -7.49 -14.55
CA PRO A 82 10.42 -7.23 -15.13
C PRO A 82 11.13 -8.44 -15.74
N LYS A 83 10.88 -9.63 -15.19
CA LYS A 83 11.55 -10.87 -15.59
C LYS A 83 10.65 -11.92 -16.22
N ARG A 84 9.31 -11.70 -16.22
CA ARG A 84 8.35 -12.70 -16.73
C ARG A 84 7.01 -12.08 -17.08
N ARG A 85 6.26 -12.78 -17.93
CA ARG A 85 4.82 -12.58 -18.09
C ARG A 85 4.07 -13.44 -17.10
N VAL A 86 2.95 -12.95 -16.59
CA VAL A 86 2.12 -13.66 -15.62
C VAL A 86 0.75 -13.86 -16.27
N GLU A 87 0.40 -15.12 -16.57
CA GLU A 87 -0.91 -15.47 -17.11
C GLU A 87 -2.00 -15.26 -16.07
N TYR A 88 -3.06 -14.52 -16.41
CA TYR A 88 -4.18 -14.27 -15.50
C TYR A 88 -5.36 -15.21 -15.73
N LEU A 89 -5.61 -15.63 -16.95
CA LEU A 89 -6.80 -16.44 -17.27
C LEU A 89 -6.83 -17.77 -16.52
N PRO A 90 -5.72 -18.54 -16.42
CA PRO A 90 -5.71 -19.76 -15.60
C PRO A 90 -6.01 -19.49 -14.12
N ALA A 91 -5.47 -18.39 -13.57
CA ALA A 91 -5.68 -18.03 -12.17
C ALA A 91 -7.14 -17.61 -11.89
N VAL A 92 -7.76 -16.87 -12.81
CA VAL A 92 -9.18 -16.50 -12.72
C VAL A 92 -10.06 -17.74 -12.84
N ALA A 93 -9.77 -18.64 -13.78
CA ALA A 93 -10.53 -19.88 -13.95
C ALA A 93 -10.49 -20.76 -12.68
N GLU A 94 -9.31 -20.98 -12.11
CA GLU A 94 -9.14 -21.71 -10.84
C GLU A 94 -9.87 -21.02 -9.68
N ALA A 95 -9.84 -19.69 -9.63
CA ALA A 95 -10.54 -18.92 -8.60
C ALA A 95 -12.07 -19.11 -8.70
N LEU A 96 -12.63 -19.09 -9.92
CA LEU A 96 -14.07 -19.32 -10.16
C LEU A 96 -14.50 -20.74 -9.82
N GLU A 97 -13.64 -21.73 -10.08
CA GLU A 97 -13.90 -23.13 -9.72
C GLU A 97 -13.84 -23.39 -8.21
N THR A 98 -13.07 -22.56 -7.49
CA THR A 98 -12.87 -22.65 -6.03
C THR A 98 -13.93 -21.87 -5.26
N ALA A 99 -14.38 -20.72 -5.81
CA ALA A 99 -15.35 -19.86 -5.17
C ALA A 99 -16.72 -20.52 -5.03
N ALA A 100 -17.40 -20.25 -3.92
CA ALA A 100 -18.78 -20.71 -3.69
C ALA A 100 -19.80 -19.82 -4.43
N HIS A 101 -19.48 -18.52 -4.61
CA HIS A 101 -20.35 -17.59 -5.33
C HIS A 101 -20.21 -17.75 -6.85
N PRO A 102 -21.31 -18.00 -7.59
CA PRO A 102 -21.28 -18.11 -9.03
C PRO A 102 -21.14 -16.73 -9.70
N VAL A 103 -20.14 -16.57 -10.55
CA VAL A 103 -19.97 -15.40 -11.41
C VAL A 103 -20.64 -15.71 -12.76
N ARG A 104 -21.44 -14.77 -13.28
CA ARG A 104 -22.16 -14.98 -14.54
C ARG A 104 -21.28 -14.77 -15.77
N THR A 105 -20.46 -13.73 -15.76
CA THR A 105 -19.67 -13.33 -16.93
C THR A 105 -18.26 -12.91 -16.54
N VAL A 106 -17.29 -13.35 -17.32
CA VAL A 106 -15.91 -12.87 -17.31
C VAL A 106 -15.63 -12.10 -18.59
N LEU A 107 -15.31 -10.82 -18.48
CA LEU A 107 -14.89 -9.98 -19.60
C LEU A 107 -13.38 -9.92 -19.67
N VAL A 108 -12.80 -10.32 -20.77
CA VAL A 108 -11.35 -10.49 -20.94
C VAL A 108 -10.80 -9.47 -21.95
N HIS A 109 -9.87 -8.62 -21.50
CA HIS A 109 -9.08 -7.82 -22.41
C HIS A 109 -7.88 -8.61 -22.93
N HIS A 110 -7.84 -8.83 -24.24
CA HIS A 110 -6.76 -9.58 -24.88
C HIS A 110 -5.49 -8.74 -24.99
N ARG A 111 -4.35 -9.32 -24.60
CA ARG A 111 -3.03 -8.71 -24.70
C ARG A 111 -2.11 -9.62 -25.52
N GLU A 112 -1.28 -9.00 -26.38
CA GLU A 112 -0.32 -9.77 -27.18
C GLU A 112 0.77 -10.40 -26.33
N GLY A 113 1.18 -11.62 -26.74
CA GLY A 113 2.30 -12.35 -26.15
C GLY A 113 1.94 -13.14 -24.89
N PHE A 114 0.67 -13.43 -24.65
CA PHE A 114 0.20 -14.39 -23.65
C PHE A 114 -0.29 -15.66 -24.35
N GLU A 115 -0.06 -16.82 -23.72
CA GLU A 115 -0.27 -18.12 -24.34
C GLU A 115 -1.72 -18.61 -24.22
N THR A 116 -2.37 -18.32 -23.08
CA THR A 116 -3.73 -18.78 -22.81
C THR A 116 -4.75 -18.03 -23.66
N ALA A 117 -5.42 -18.73 -24.55
CA ALA A 117 -6.50 -18.18 -25.35
C ALA A 117 -7.83 -18.16 -24.56
N LEU A 118 -8.77 -17.31 -25.00
CA LEU A 118 -10.11 -17.25 -24.41
C LEU A 118 -10.83 -18.61 -24.48
N ALA A 119 -10.67 -19.33 -25.59
CA ALA A 119 -11.26 -20.66 -25.80
C ALA A 119 -10.76 -21.71 -24.80
N ASP A 120 -9.55 -21.54 -24.23
CA ASP A 120 -8.98 -22.51 -23.28
C ASP A 120 -9.65 -22.43 -21.88
N VAL A 121 -10.35 -21.34 -21.61
CA VAL A 121 -11.00 -21.08 -20.33
C VAL A 121 -12.53 -20.96 -20.43
N ASP A 122 -13.09 -21.00 -21.64
CA ASP A 122 -14.53 -20.83 -21.84
C ASP A 122 -15.34 -21.89 -21.07
N GLY A 123 -16.40 -21.44 -20.41
CA GLY A 123 -17.25 -22.27 -19.55
C GLY A 123 -16.64 -22.67 -18.20
N ARG A 124 -15.34 -22.40 -17.94
CA ARG A 124 -14.73 -22.73 -16.65
C ARG A 124 -15.36 -21.90 -15.53
N GLY A 125 -15.53 -22.51 -14.37
CA GLY A 125 -16.24 -21.93 -13.23
C GLY A 125 -17.73 -21.67 -13.48
N GLY A 126 -18.30 -22.21 -14.56
CA GLY A 126 -19.71 -22.01 -14.92
C GLY A 126 -20.04 -20.62 -15.50
N ALA A 127 -19.03 -19.80 -15.75
CA ALA A 127 -19.18 -18.44 -16.27
C ALA A 127 -19.13 -18.41 -17.81
N SER A 128 -19.78 -17.41 -18.42
CA SER A 128 -19.56 -17.04 -19.82
C SER A 128 -18.31 -16.20 -19.94
N TRP A 129 -17.36 -16.59 -20.78
CA TRP A 129 -16.13 -15.85 -21.03
C TRP A 129 -16.22 -15.12 -22.36
N GLU A 130 -16.04 -13.81 -22.34
CA GLU A 130 -16.30 -12.93 -23.49
C GLU A 130 -15.14 -11.95 -23.70
N ASP A 131 -14.84 -11.61 -24.97
CA ASP A 131 -13.87 -10.58 -25.28
C ASP A 131 -14.39 -9.20 -24.91
N TRP A 132 -13.58 -8.42 -24.15
CA TRP A 132 -13.93 -7.05 -23.75
C TRP A 132 -14.11 -6.10 -24.92
N GLY A 133 -13.25 -6.20 -25.93
CA GLY A 133 -13.29 -5.32 -27.10
C GLY A 133 -14.55 -5.53 -27.92
N GLU A 134 -14.92 -6.80 -28.17
CA GLU A 134 -16.16 -7.18 -28.85
C GLU A 134 -17.38 -6.75 -28.03
N ALA A 135 -17.35 -6.98 -26.71
CA ALA A 135 -18.43 -6.59 -25.82
C ALA A 135 -18.68 -5.07 -25.83
N VAL A 136 -17.59 -4.27 -25.83
CA VAL A 136 -17.68 -2.81 -25.91
C VAL A 136 -18.15 -2.34 -27.28
N ALA A 137 -17.70 -3.01 -28.36
CA ALA A 137 -18.09 -2.63 -29.74
C ALA A 137 -19.57 -2.93 -30.02
N ALA A 138 -20.13 -3.99 -29.42
CA ALA A 138 -21.51 -4.38 -29.59
C ALA A 138 -22.50 -3.62 -28.71
N ALA A 139 -22.02 -2.96 -27.66
CA ALA A 139 -22.90 -2.31 -26.68
C ALA A 139 -23.21 -0.86 -27.01
N GLU A 140 -24.44 -0.45 -26.73
CA GLU A 140 -24.81 0.98 -26.75
C GLU A 140 -24.14 1.70 -25.56
N PRO A 141 -23.52 2.87 -25.78
CA PRO A 141 -22.88 3.62 -24.71
C PRO A 141 -23.86 4.07 -23.62
N ALA A 142 -23.59 3.69 -22.36
CA ALA A 142 -24.46 4.01 -21.24
C ALA A 142 -24.30 5.46 -20.75
N ASP A 143 -25.39 6.03 -20.25
CA ASP A 143 -25.39 7.33 -19.57
C ASP A 143 -25.09 7.19 -18.07
N CYS A 144 -24.83 8.32 -17.38
CA CYS A 144 -24.61 8.33 -15.94
C CYS A 144 -25.90 8.01 -15.17
N VAL A 145 -25.81 7.11 -14.23
CA VAL A 145 -26.87 6.81 -13.27
C VAL A 145 -26.70 7.72 -12.05
N PRO A 146 -27.74 8.45 -11.61
CA PRO A 146 -27.69 9.24 -10.40
C PRO A 146 -27.50 8.36 -9.15
N VAL A 147 -26.56 8.76 -8.29
CA VAL A 147 -26.28 8.09 -7.01
C VAL A 147 -26.39 9.07 -5.85
N LYS A 148 -26.69 8.57 -4.65
CA LYS A 148 -26.58 9.35 -3.42
C LYS A 148 -25.12 9.50 -3.01
N ALA A 149 -24.78 10.54 -2.26
CA ALA A 149 -23.45 10.72 -1.69
C ALA A 149 -23.02 9.52 -0.82
N THR A 150 -23.98 8.90 -0.14
CA THR A 150 -23.76 7.74 0.74
C THR A 150 -23.82 6.37 0.02
N ASP A 151 -24.14 6.33 -1.27
CA ASP A 151 -24.12 5.06 -2.01
C ASP A 151 -22.65 4.57 -2.12
N PRO A 152 -22.38 3.26 -1.98
CA PRO A 152 -21.04 2.71 -2.14
C PRO A 152 -20.49 2.94 -3.55
N LEU A 153 -19.24 3.32 -3.64
CA LEU A 153 -18.47 3.44 -4.88
C LEU A 153 -17.63 2.19 -5.11
N TYR A 154 -16.92 1.75 -4.06
CA TYR A 154 -16.09 0.57 -4.14
C TYR A 154 -15.97 -0.17 -2.80
N VAL A 155 -15.54 -1.42 -2.89
CA VAL A 155 -15.08 -2.23 -1.75
C VAL A 155 -13.63 -2.64 -2.00
N LEU A 156 -12.73 -2.20 -1.13
CA LEU A 156 -11.31 -2.55 -1.21
C LEU A 156 -10.91 -3.44 -0.05
N TYR A 157 -10.41 -4.63 -0.37
CA TYR A 157 -10.04 -5.62 0.63
C TYR A 157 -8.63 -5.41 1.18
N THR A 158 -8.53 -5.39 2.51
CA THR A 158 -7.27 -5.40 3.25
C THR A 158 -7.05 -6.73 3.94
N SER A 159 -5.79 -7.07 4.23
CA SER A 159 -5.46 -8.25 5.03
C SER A 159 -5.97 -8.06 6.45
N GLY A 160 -6.91 -8.90 6.88
CA GLY A 160 -7.38 -8.94 8.27
C GLY A 160 -6.40 -9.70 9.18
N THR A 161 -6.25 -9.26 10.42
CA THR A 161 -5.46 -9.96 11.45
C THR A 161 -6.01 -11.35 11.77
N THR A 162 -7.28 -11.61 11.48
CA THR A 162 -8.00 -12.88 11.71
C THR A 162 -7.99 -13.83 10.50
N GLY A 163 -7.25 -13.52 9.43
CA GLY A 163 -7.18 -14.33 8.21
C GLY A 163 -8.31 -14.05 7.19
N LYS A 164 -9.50 -13.61 7.61
CA LYS A 164 -10.56 -13.17 6.67
C LYS A 164 -10.31 -11.74 6.22
N PRO A 165 -10.28 -11.43 4.90
CA PRO A 165 -10.11 -10.06 4.40
C PRO A 165 -11.19 -9.12 4.95
N LYS A 166 -10.84 -7.83 5.15
CA LYS A 166 -11.79 -6.78 5.50
C LYS A 166 -12.13 -6.00 4.24
N GLY A 167 -13.38 -5.97 3.85
CA GLY A 167 -13.87 -5.17 2.73
C GLY A 167 -14.14 -3.73 3.17
N VAL A 168 -13.21 -2.83 2.95
CA VAL A 168 -13.36 -1.40 3.26
C VAL A 168 -14.31 -0.77 2.25
N VAL A 169 -15.46 -0.29 2.71
CA VAL A 169 -16.43 0.42 1.87
C VAL A 169 -16.01 1.87 1.70
N ARG A 170 -16.18 2.40 0.50
CA ARG A 170 -16.01 3.82 0.21
C ARG A 170 -17.28 4.37 -0.43
N ASP A 171 -17.78 5.48 0.09
CA ASP A 171 -18.93 6.17 -0.46
C ASP A 171 -18.57 7.12 -1.61
N ASN A 172 -19.55 7.48 -2.42
CA ASN A 172 -19.35 8.36 -3.58
C ASN A 172 -19.06 9.80 -3.17
N GLY A 173 -19.87 10.38 -2.30
CA GLY A 173 -19.83 11.82 -2.01
C GLY A 173 -18.66 12.20 -1.12
N GLY A 174 -18.47 11.48 -0.03
CA GLY A 174 -17.36 11.73 0.90
C GLY A 174 -16.01 11.59 0.21
N HIS A 175 -15.86 10.54 -0.61
CA HIS A 175 -14.65 10.31 -1.40
C HIS A 175 -14.37 11.44 -2.41
N ALA A 176 -15.40 11.86 -3.17
CA ALA A 176 -15.25 12.94 -4.14
C ALA A 176 -14.85 14.27 -3.50
N VAL A 177 -15.46 14.62 -2.35
CA VAL A 177 -15.14 15.85 -1.59
C VAL A 177 -13.71 15.80 -1.07
N ALA A 178 -13.33 14.71 -0.41
CA ALA A 178 -12.00 14.55 0.17
C ALA A 178 -10.91 14.61 -0.90
N LEU A 179 -11.09 13.88 -2.00
CA LEU A 179 -10.06 13.85 -3.05
C LEU A 179 -9.97 15.17 -3.82
N ARG A 180 -11.10 15.81 -4.12
CA ARG A 180 -11.07 17.14 -4.77
C ARG A 180 -10.33 18.15 -3.90
N TRP A 181 -10.57 18.10 -2.58
CA TRP A 181 -9.90 18.98 -1.62
C TRP A 181 -8.40 18.66 -1.51
N THR A 182 -8.03 17.38 -1.36
CA THR A 182 -6.62 16.98 -1.18
C THR A 182 -5.76 17.24 -2.41
N MET A 183 -6.32 17.10 -3.62
CA MET A 183 -5.59 17.40 -4.85
C MET A 183 -5.12 18.86 -4.90
N GLU A 184 -5.97 19.78 -4.50
CA GLU A 184 -5.68 21.21 -4.49
C GLU A 184 -4.78 21.61 -3.32
N HIS A 185 -5.09 21.13 -2.11
CA HIS A 185 -4.51 21.67 -0.89
C HIS A 185 -3.35 20.85 -0.33
N ILE A 186 -3.31 19.54 -0.57
CA ILE A 186 -2.18 18.68 -0.15
C ILE A 186 -1.18 18.52 -1.29
N TYR A 187 -1.64 18.18 -2.51
CA TYR A 187 -0.73 17.85 -3.61
C TYR A 187 -0.41 19.02 -4.54
N ASP A 188 -1.09 20.16 -4.39
CA ASP A 188 -0.94 21.37 -5.22
C ASP A 188 -1.09 21.05 -6.72
N VAL A 189 -2.12 20.26 -7.07
CA VAL A 189 -2.40 19.85 -8.43
C VAL A 189 -3.83 20.23 -8.83
N GLY A 190 -3.93 21.00 -9.90
CA GLY A 190 -5.18 21.49 -10.47
C GLY A 190 -5.34 21.18 -11.97
N PRO A 191 -6.36 21.78 -12.62
CA PRO A 191 -6.66 21.53 -14.02
C PRO A 191 -5.46 21.78 -14.94
N GLY A 192 -5.23 20.83 -15.86
CA GLY A 192 -4.15 20.91 -16.86
C GLY A 192 -2.76 20.57 -16.36
N GLN A 193 -2.59 20.33 -15.04
CA GLN A 193 -1.33 19.90 -14.46
C GLN A 193 -1.25 18.37 -14.42
N ALA A 194 -0.05 17.81 -14.34
CA ALA A 194 0.17 16.37 -14.30
C ALA A 194 0.61 15.90 -12.90
N MET A 195 -0.01 14.81 -12.46
CA MET A 195 0.38 14.04 -11.28
C MET A 195 0.75 12.62 -11.69
N CYS A 196 1.85 12.12 -11.15
CA CYS A 196 2.24 10.73 -11.28
C CYS A 196 2.28 10.09 -9.89
N THR A 197 1.49 9.05 -9.70
CA THR A 197 1.50 8.24 -8.48
C THR A 197 2.00 6.85 -8.81
N ALA A 198 3.23 6.55 -8.40
CA ALA A 198 3.89 5.28 -8.64
C ALA A 198 3.42 4.22 -7.64
N SER A 199 2.21 3.73 -7.87
CA SER A 199 1.52 2.70 -7.09
C SER A 199 0.69 1.83 -8.04
N ASP A 200 -0.27 1.07 -7.50
CA ASP A 200 -1.14 0.17 -8.26
C ASP A 200 -2.61 0.43 -7.94
N VAL A 201 -3.48 0.29 -8.95
CA VAL A 201 -4.94 0.45 -8.78
C VAL A 201 -5.56 -0.56 -7.82
N GLY A 202 -4.90 -1.67 -7.54
CA GLY A 202 -5.30 -2.64 -6.52
C GLY A 202 -5.13 -2.15 -5.07
N TRP A 203 -4.53 -0.97 -4.86
CA TRP A 203 -4.35 -0.35 -3.55
C TRP A 203 -5.17 0.93 -3.41
N VAL A 204 -5.40 1.37 -2.17
CA VAL A 204 -6.12 2.63 -1.90
C VAL A 204 -5.43 3.83 -2.53
N VAL A 205 -4.10 3.84 -2.57
CA VAL A 205 -3.32 4.89 -3.24
C VAL A 205 -3.69 5.01 -4.71
N GLY A 206 -3.82 3.87 -5.39
CA GLY A 206 -4.21 3.83 -6.79
C GLY A 206 -5.64 4.31 -7.02
N HIS A 207 -6.59 3.88 -6.18
CA HIS A 207 -7.97 4.39 -6.24
C HIS A 207 -7.98 5.92 -6.07
N SER A 208 -7.35 6.41 -5.02
CA SER A 208 -7.41 7.83 -4.67
C SER A 208 -6.63 8.71 -5.63
N TYR A 209 -5.37 8.38 -5.97
CA TYR A 209 -4.45 9.31 -6.64
C TYR A 209 -3.88 8.85 -7.98
N ILE A 210 -4.31 7.68 -8.48
CA ILE A 210 -4.14 7.32 -9.90
C ILE A 210 -5.46 7.50 -10.66
N VAL A 211 -6.61 7.13 -10.06
CA VAL A 211 -7.90 7.13 -10.77
C VAL A 211 -8.73 8.36 -10.42
N TYR A 212 -9.22 8.47 -9.18
CA TYR A 212 -10.27 9.44 -8.87
C TYR A 212 -9.79 10.86 -8.63
N GLY A 213 -8.80 11.08 -7.77
CA GLY A 213 -8.32 12.40 -7.38
C GLY A 213 -7.91 13.29 -8.55
N PRO A 214 -6.95 12.87 -9.38
CA PRO A 214 -6.52 13.69 -10.52
C PRO A 214 -7.65 14.03 -11.48
N LEU A 215 -8.52 13.07 -11.79
CA LEU A 215 -9.65 13.30 -12.72
C LEU A 215 -10.72 14.23 -12.12
N LEU A 216 -10.99 14.13 -10.81
CA LEU A 216 -11.87 15.07 -10.11
C LEU A 216 -11.31 16.49 -10.07
N ALA A 217 -9.99 16.63 -10.03
CA ALA A 217 -9.30 17.90 -10.09
C ALA A 217 -9.18 18.49 -11.51
N GLY A 218 -9.54 17.72 -12.56
CA GLY A 218 -9.32 18.09 -13.94
C GLY A 218 -7.84 18.04 -14.36
N ALA A 219 -7.04 17.31 -13.61
CA ALA A 219 -5.63 17.10 -13.84
C ALA A 219 -5.36 15.91 -14.78
N THR A 220 -4.14 15.82 -15.27
CA THR A 220 -3.63 14.65 -15.97
C THR A 220 -3.07 13.66 -14.96
N THR A 221 -3.46 12.39 -15.08
CA THR A 221 -2.85 11.29 -14.34
C THR A 221 -1.94 10.47 -15.25
N VAL A 222 -0.76 10.11 -14.73
CA VAL A 222 0.18 9.24 -15.43
C VAL A 222 0.02 7.83 -14.85
N MET A 223 -0.30 6.87 -15.70
CA MET A 223 -0.38 5.45 -15.35
C MET A 223 0.84 4.72 -15.92
N TYR A 224 1.50 3.94 -15.09
CA TYR A 224 2.72 3.25 -15.44
C TYR A 224 2.63 1.76 -15.10
N GLU A 225 2.72 0.89 -16.12
CA GLU A 225 2.87 -0.56 -15.94
C GLU A 225 4.35 -0.91 -15.83
N GLY A 226 4.93 -0.73 -14.64
CA GLY A 226 6.34 -1.01 -14.41
C GLY A 226 6.70 -0.98 -12.94
N LYS A 227 7.98 -1.18 -12.67
CA LYS A 227 8.54 -1.17 -11.32
C LYS A 227 9.56 -0.03 -11.20
N PRO A 228 9.92 0.39 -9.99
CA PRO A 228 10.90 1.46 -9.79
C PRO A 228 12.31 1.08 -10.33
N VAL A 229 12.58 -0.23 -10.46
CA VAL A 229 13.85 -0.79 -10.94
C VAL A 229 13.57 -1.93 -11.91
N GLY A 230 14.35 -2.02 -12.98
CA GLY A 230 14.27 -3.14 -13.95
C GLY A 230 13.21 -3.01 -15.03
N THR A 231 12.56 -1.82 -15.17
CA THR A 231 11.62 -1.52 -16.25
C THR A 231 11.84 -0.13 -16.86
N PRO A 232 12.87 0.12 -17.64
CA PRO A 232 13.99 -0.80 -17.92
C PRO A 232 15.09 -0.75 -16.84
N ASP A 233 15.18 0.33 -16.04
CA ASP A 233 16.23 0.58 -15.05
C ASP A 233 15.70 1.46 -13.89
N ALA A 234 16.59 1.92 -12.99
CA ALA A 234 16.22 2.76 -11.85
C ALA A 234 15.91 4.23 -12.22
N GLY A 235 16.06 4.62 -13.49
CA GLY A 235 15.70 5.93 -14.02
C GLY A 235 14.23 6.05 -14.47
N ALA A 236 13.44 4.98 -14.35
CA ALA A 236 12.07 4.94 -14.86
C ALA A 236 11.19 6.10 -14.34
N PHE A 237 11.26 6.42 -13.06
CA PHE A 237 10.47 7.50 -12.47
C PHE A 237 10.89 8.89 -12.96
N TRP A 238 12.17 9.09 -13.17
CA TRP A 238 12.73 10.35 -13.64
C TRP A 238 12.31 10.64 -15.09
N ARG A 239 12.33 9.60 -15.94
CA ARG A 239 11.78 9.70 -17.32
C ARG A 239 10.29 10.04 -17.32
N LEU A 240 9.48 9.41 -16.47
CA LEU A 240 8.05 9.73 -16.37
C LEU A 240 7.82 11.20 -15.98
N ILE A 241 8.64 11.74 -15.08
CA ILE A 241 8.55 13.14 -14.67
C ILE A 241 8.89 14.07 -15.84
N GLU A 242 9.98 13.80 -16.55
CA GLU A 242 10.43 14.57 -17.71
C GLU A 242 9.42 14.49 -18.86
N ASP A 243 9.08 13.27 -19.32
CA ASP A 243 8.24 13.02 -20.50
C ASP A 243 6.82 13.58 -20.37
N HIS A 244 6.30 13.63 -19.15
CA HIS A 244 4.92 14.04 -18.88
C HIS A 244 4.79 15.38 -18.15
N GLY A 245 5.89 16.06 -17.90
CA GLY A 245 5.89 17.34 -17.18
C GLY A 245 5.21 17.25 -15.81
N VAL A 246 5.54 16.21 -15.04
CA VAL A 246 4.89 15.91 -13.76
C VAL A 246 5.19 17.01 -12.74
N ARG A 247 4.13 17.61 -12.19
CA ARG A 247 4.21 18.65 -11.17
C ARG A 247 4.36 18.06 -9.76
N SER A 248 3.58 17.03 -9.45
CA SER A 248 3.60 16.34 -8.15
C SER A 248 3.80 14.85 -8.37
N PHE A 249 4.82 14.29 -7.74
CA PHE A 249 5.14 12.87 -7.81
C PHE A 249 4.94 12.22 -6.44
N PHE A 250 4.32 11.04 -6.42
CA PHE A 250 4.05 10.31 -5.20
C PHE A 250 4.47 8.84 -5.33
N THR A 251 5.26 8.34 -4.38
CA THR A 251 5.72 6.95 -4.36
C THR A 251 5.80 6.38 -2.94
N ALA A 252 6.20 5.10 -2.82
CA ALA A 252 6.44 4.45 -1.53
C ALA A 252 7.94 4.50 -1.16
N PRO A 253 8.30 4.58 0.14
CA PRO A 253 9.68 4.49 0.61
C PRO A 253 10.43 3.25 0.13
N THR A 254 9.76 2.10 0.02
CA THR A 254 10.35 0.87 -0.56
C THR A 254 10.87 1.09 -1.99
N ALA A 255 10.15 1.86 -2.81
CA ALA A 255 10.59 2.18 -4.17
C ALA A 255 11.86 3.03 -4.16
N LEU A 256 11.93 4.02 -3.26
CA LEU A 256 13.13 4.86 -3.09
C LEU A 256 14.34 4.06 -2.62
N ARG A 257 14.15 3.13 -1.67
CA ARG A 257 15.23 2.23 -1.23
C ARG A 257 15.71 1.33 -2.36
N ALA A 258 14.79 0.81 -3.20
CA ALA A 258 15.15 0.00 -4.35
C ALA A 258 15.96 0.81 -5.39
N ILE A 259 15.56 2.05 -5.67
CA ILE A 259 16.29 2.97 -6.55
C ILE A 259 17.66 3.28 -5.95
N ARG A 260 17.73 3.68 -4.66
CA ARG A 260 18.99 3.97 -3.97
C ARG A 260 19.98 2.80 -4.04
N ARG A 261 19.48 1.57 -3.94
CA ARG A 261 20.31 0.37 -4.05
C ARG A 261 20.89 0.20 -5.46
N ALA A 262 20.13 0.55 -6.50
CA ALA A 262 20.51 0.36 -7.90
C ALA A 262 21.31 1.55 -8.46
N ASP A 263 21.05 2.76 -7.96
CA ASP A 263 21.65 4.03 -8.40
C ASP A 263 21.92 4.92 -7.16
N PRO A 264 22.92 4.56 -6.33
CA PRO A 264 23.16 5.26 -5.05
C PRO A 264 23.63 6.70 -5.23
N GLU A 265 24.33 7.02 -6.32
CA GLU A 265 24.82 8.37 -6.62
C GLU A 265 23.83 9.21 -7.44
N GLY A 266 22.71 8.61 -7.87
CA GLY A 266 21.66 9.31 -8.63
C GLY A 266 22.08 9.69 -10.05
N GLU A 267 22.97 8.92 -10.67
CA GLU A 267 23.42 9.20 -12.04
C GLU A 267 22.26 9.20 -13.05
N LEU A 268 21.32 8.25 -12.87
CA LEU A 268 20.12 8.18 -13.71
C LEU A 268 19.13 9.32 -13.43
N LEU A 269 19.06 9.79 -12.18
CA LEU A 269 18.23 10.97 -11.85
C LEU A 269 18.80 12.24 -12.52
N GLN A 270 20.12 12.43 -12.43
CA GLN A 270 20.81 13.61 -12.99
C GLN A 270 20.77 13.67 -14.52
N ALA A 271 20.47 12.55 -15.18
CA ALA A 271 20.36 12.46 -16.64
C ALA A 271 19.03 13.03 -17.18
N HIS A 272 18.09 13.40 -16.30
CA HIS A 272 16.72 13.83 -16.68
C HIS A 272 16.41 15.25 -16.24
N ASP A 273 15.56 15.96 -17.02
CA ASP A 273 15.03 17.27 -16.66
C ASP A 273 13.83 17.15 -15.73
N LEU A 274 14.05 17.45 -14.45
CA LEU A 274 13.01 17.42 -13.42
C LEU A 274 12.45 18.82 -13.11
N SER A 275 12.66 19.82 -13.97
CA SER A 275 12.27 21.21 -13.73
C SER A 275 10.75 21.44 -13.59
N SER A 276 9.94 20.51 -14.09
CA SER A 276 8.48 20.51 -13.90
C SER A 276 8.04 20.13 -12.49
N LEU A 277 8.85 19.33 -11.78
CA LEU A 277 8.55 18.81 -10.45
C LEU A 277 8.54 19.93 -9.40
N ARG A 278 7.47 20.02 -8.64
CA ARG A 278 7.31 20.97 -7.53
C ARG A 278 7.25 20.28 -6.17
N HIS A 279 6.64 19.11 -6.12
CA HIS A 279 6.43 18.39 -4.88
C HIS A 279 6.70 16.89 -5.07
N PHE A 280 7.39 16.31 -4.10
CA PHE A 280 7.67 14.89 -4.05
C PHE A 280 7.13 14.30 -2.74
N PHE A 281 6.20 13.34 -2.86
CA PHE A 281 5.51 12.73 -1.72
C PHE A 281 5.91 11.28 -1.54
N ALA A 282 5.95 10.85 -0.27
CA ALA A 282 6.11 9.45 0.11
C ALA A 282 5.03 9.02 1.11
N ALA A 283 4.54 7.79 1.00
CA ALA A 283 3.65 7.16 1.99
C ALA A 283 3.58 5.65 1.83
N GLY A 284 2.86 5.00 2.75
CA GLY A 284 2.59 3.56 2.75
C GLY A 284 3.37 2.78 3.79
N GLU A 285 4.51 3.30 4.19
CA GLU A 285 5.35 2.86 5.30
C GLU A 285 6.18 4.05 5.79
N ARG A 286 6.82 3.90 6.93
CA ARG A 286 7.69 4.96 7.46
C ARG A 286 8.84 5.26 6.49
N LEU A 287 9.00 6.53 6.14
CA LEU A 287 10.18 7.01 5.42
C LEU A 287 11.34 7.13 6.41
N ASP A 288 12.35 6.28 6.25
CA ASP A 288 13.51 6.32 7.12
C ASP A 288 14.38 7.56 6.83
N PRO A 289 15.02 8.15 7.87
CA PRO A 289 15.77 9.38 7.72
C PRO A 289 16.92 9.34 6.70
N GLU A 290 17.53 8.17 6.53
CA GLU A 290 18.65 7.99 5.61
C GLU A 290 18.20 8.02 4.14
N THR A 291 17.10 7.33 3.84
CA THR A 291 16.48 7.36 2.50
C THR A 291 15.95 8.76 2.19
N GLN A 292 15.35 9.43 3.18
CA GLN A 292 14.84 10.80 3.00
C GLN A 292 15.98 11.78 2.67
N ARG A 293 17.06 11.81 3.46
CA ARG A 293 18.20 12.70 3.21
C ARG A 293 18.88 12.43 1.87
N TRP A 294 18.99 11.15 1.49
CA TRP A 294 19.56 10.76 0.22
C TRP A 294 18.78 11.34 -0.97
N ILE A 295 17.47 11.13 -1.00
CA ILE A 295 16.67 11.59 -2.14
C ILE A 295 16.49 13.12 -2.13
N GLU A 296 16.36 13.77 -0.97
CA GLU A 296 16.33 15.23 -0.85
C GLU A 296 17.63 15.87 -1.36
N GLY A 297 18.78 15.25 -1.07
CA GLY A 297 20.08 15.71 -1.56
C GLY A 297 20.20 15.64 -3.08
N LEU A 298 19.62 14.61 -3.71
CA LEU A 298 19.62 14.48 -5.17
C LEU A 298 18.61 15.39 -5.87
N LEU A 299 17.41 15.54 -5.31
CA LEU A 299 16.34 16.37 -5.89
C LEU A 299 16.57 17.88 -5.62
N GLY A 300 17.33 18.24 -4.59
CA GLY A 300 17.48 19.62 -4.15
C GLY A 300 16.18 20.23 -3.60
N MET A 301 15.23 19.39 -3.17
CA MET A 301 13.94 19.81 -2.63
C MET A 301 13.50 18.87 -1.50
N PRO A 302 12.61 19.33 -0.58
CA PRO A 302 12.07 18.48 0.47
C PRO A 302 11.25 17.31 -0.09
N VAL A 303 11.34 16.16 0.56
CA VAL A 303 10.46 15.01 0.34
C VAL A 303 9.43 14.95 1.46
N ILE A 304 8.17 14.98 1.09
CA ILE A 304 7.04 15.10 2.00
C ILE A 304 6.55 13.71 2.36
N ASP A 305 6.88 13.25 3.55
CA ASP A 305 6.22 12.07 4.10
C ASP A 305 4.81 12.45 4.57
N HIS A 306 3.83 11.59 4.30
CA HIS A 306 2.46 11.77 4.75
C HIS A 306 1.86 10.41 5.10
N TRP A 307 0.96 10.40 6.06
CA TRP A 307 0.43 9.18 6.64
C TRP A 307 -1.09 9.07 6.52
N TRP A 308 -1.54 7.89 6.13
CA TRP A 308 -2.93 7.50 5.99
C TRP A 308 -3.11 5.99 5.92
N GLN A 309 -4.36 5.55 5.87
CA GLN A 309 -4.74 4.15 5.85
C GLN A 309 -5.70 3.88 4.70
N THR A 310 -5.86 2.59 4.34
CA THR A 310 -6.91 2.18 3.39
C THR A 310 -8.28 2.62 3.88
N GLU A 311 -8.49 2.56 5.17
CA GLU A 311 -9.71 2.94 5.89
C GLU A 311 -10.04 4.42 5.73
N THR A 312 -9.07 5.30 5.78
CA THR A 312 -9.31 6.75 5.65
C THR A 312 -9.40 7.22 4.20
N GLY A 313 -8.67 6.56 3.28
CA GLY A 313 -8.73 6.83 1.84
C GLY A 313 -8.00 8.10 1.38
N TRP A 314 -7.52 8.91 2.32
CA TRP A 314 -6.72 10.12 2.12
C TRP A 314 -5.91 10.44 3.36
N ALA A 315 -5.01 11.44 3.30
CA ALA A 315 -4.03 11.70 4.33
C ALA A 315 -4.65 12.14 5.66
N ILE A 316 -4.34 11.40 6.74
CA ILE A 316 -4.62 11.77 8.12
C ILE A 316 -3.68 12.90 8.55
N ALA A 317 -2.40 12.78 8.19
CA ALA A 317 -1.39 13.80 8.42
C ALA A 317 -0.58 14.02 7.14
N ALA A 318 -0.37 15.28 6.77
CA ALA A 318 0.36 15.69 5.58
C ALA A 318 0.83 17.14 5.70
N ASN A 319 1.79 17.53 4.84
CA ASN A 319 2.12 18.94 4.61
C ASN A 319 1.15 19.51 3.56
N PRO A 320 0.31 20.50 3.88
CA PRO A 320 -0.69 21.00 2.95
C PRO A 320 -0.09 22.04 1.98
N VAL A 321 0.85 21.62 1.12
CA VAL A 321 1.66 22.51 0.28
C VAL A 321 0.87 23.40 -0.66
N GLY A 322 -0.37 23.03 -0.99
CA GLY A 322 -1.27 23.87 -1.79
C GLY A 322 -1.92 25.00 -1.00
N LEU A 323 -1.83 24.99 0.34
CA LEU A 323 -2.20 26.10 1.23
C LEU A 323 -0.97 26.87 1.68
N GLU A 324 -0.07 26.18 2.34
CA GLU A 324 1.20 26.68 2.84
C GLU A 324 2.18 25.51 2.97
N GLN A 325 3.36 25.66 2.43
CA GLN A 325 4.42 24.68 2.63
C GLN A 325 5.07 24.88 4.01
N LEU A 326 4.73 23.98 4.93
CA LEU A 326 5.34 23.95 6.26
C LEU A 326 6.76 23.37 6.20
N PRO A 327 7.64 23.72 7.16
CA PRO A 327 8.94 23.07 7.29
C PRO A 327 8.81 21.54 7.36
N VAL A 328 9.65 20.81 6.64
CA VAL A 328 9.66 19.35 6.69
C VAL A 328 10.57 18.89 7.83
N LYS A 329 10.03 18.15 8.80
CA LYS A 329 10.80 17.49 9.86
C LYS A 329 11.07 16.04 9.45
N ILE A 330 12.32 15.64 9.41
CA ILE A 330 12.73 14.28 9.01
C ILE A 330 12.09 13.23 9.92
N GLY A 331 11.45 12.23 9.31
CA GLY A 331 10.77 11.15 10.01
C GLY A 331 9.37 11.49 10.52
N SER A 332 8.87 12.72 10.25
CA SER A 332 7.51 13.13 10.54
C SER A 332 6.62 13.07 9.32
N SER A 333 5.37 12.65 9.51
CA SER A 333 4.31 12.73 8.51
C SER A 333 3.64 14.10 8.46
N SER A 334 4.33 15.15 8.87
CA SER A 334 3.86 16.55 8.99
C SER A 334 2.76 16.72 10.04
N VAL A 335 1.74 17.53 9.75
CA VAL A 335 0.68 17.90 10.71
C VAL A 335 -0.63 17.20 10.37
N PRO A 336 -1.58 17.08 11.31
CA PRO A 336 -2.91 16.58 10.99
C PRO A 336 -3.54 17.37 9.85
N SER A 337 -4.10 16.66 8.88
CA SER A 337 -4.77 17.31 7.74
C SER A 337 -5.99 18.10 8.22
N PRO A 338 -6.28 19.27 7.63
CA PRO A 338 -7.49 20.03 7.97
C PRO A 338 -8.76 19.17 7.92
N GLY A 339 -9.54 19.20 8.99
CA GLY A 339 -10.74 18.37 9.18
C GLY A 339 -10.48 17.05 9.91
N VAL A 340 -9.25 16.70 10.21
CA VAL A 340 -8.85 15.55 11.02
C VAL A 340 -8.54 16.01 12.44
N ASP A 341 -9.27 15.51 13.43
CA ASP A 341 -9.00 15.75 14.86
C ASP A 341 -8.20 14.56 15.41
N LEU A 342 -6.88 14.64 15.26
CA LEU A 342 -5.95 13.62 15.69
C LEU A 342 -5.53 13.83 17.15
N VAL A 343 -5.51 12.76 17.92
CA VAL A 343 -5.09 12.75 19.33
C VAL A 343 -4.21 11.53 19.59
N VAL A 344 -3.28 11.67 20.52
CA VAL A 344 -2.48 10.55 21.04
C VAL A 344 -3.00 10.20 22.42
N LEU A 345 -3.37 8.93 22.62
CA LEU A 345 -4.01 8.41 23.82
C LEU A 345 -3.10 7.41 24.55
N ASP A 346 -3.20 7.39 25.86
CA ASP A 346 -2.61 6.32 26.67
C ASP A 346 -3.41 5.00 26.56
N GLY A 347 -3.03 3.98 27.35
CA GLY A 347 -3.72 2.69 27.38
C GLY A 347 -5.12 2.74 28.01
N LEU A 348 -5.46 3.82 28.69
CA LEU A 348 -6.78 4.04 29.30
C LEU A 348 -7.70 4.90 28.43
N GLY A 349 -7.17 5.45 27.32
CA GLY A 349 -7.90 6.32 26.41
C GLY A 349 -7.86 7.80 26.78
N GLU A 350 -6.95 8.20 27.69
CA GLU A 350 -6.76 9.59 28.06
C GLU A 350 -5.67 10.25 27.18
N PRO A 351 -5.87 11.52 26.75
CA PRO A 351 -4.87 12.24 25.96
C PRO A 351 -3.54 12.39 26.71
N VAL A 352 -2.43 12.14 26.00
CA VAL A 352 -1.08 12.35 26.55
C VAL A 352 -0.53 13.72 26.16
N PRO A 353 0.43 14.27 26.95
CA PRO A 353 1.12 15.51 26.60
C PRO A 353 1.93 15.40 25.29
N ALA A 354 2.17 16.54 24.63
CA ALA A 354 3.07 16.61 23.48
C ALA A 354 4.43 15.97 23.80
N GLY A 355 5.04 15.31 22.82
CA GLY A 355 6.29 14.57 22.98
C GLY A 355 6.17 13.21 23.64
N THR A 356 4.96 12.80 24.06
CA THR A 356 4.74 11.49 24.71
C THR A 356 4.17 10.49 23.71
N GLU A 357 4.74 9.27 23.68
CA GLU A 357 4.26 8.17 22.84
C GLU A 357 2.94 7.62 23.37
N GLY A 358 2.03 7.31 22.44
CA GLY A 358 0.76 6.65 22.74
C GLY A 358 0.09 6.08 21.49
N ASN A 359 -1.19 5.73 21.62
CA ASN A 359 -2.01 5.24 20.53
C ASN A 359 -2.56 6.42 19.73
N ILE A 360 -2.29 6.46 18.43
CA ILE A 360 -2.88 7.49 17.57
C ILE A 360 -4.36 7.16 17.35
N ALA A 361 -5.23 8.11 17.63
CA ALA A 361 -6.66 7.99 17.44
C ALA A 361 -7.22 9.25 16.78
N LEU A 362 -8.40 9.14 16.16
CA LEU A 362 -9.11 10.26 15.57
C LEU A 362 -10.43 10.46 16.32
N ARG A 363 -10.70 11.69 16.77
CA ARG A 363 -11.99 12.00 17.39
C ARG A 363 -13.13 11.92 16.39
N LEU A 364 -14.26 11.42 16.84
CA LEU A 364 -15.47 11.37 16.03
C LEU A 364 -16.21 12.72 16.05
N PRO A 365 -16.90 13.11 14.95
CA PRO A 365 -17.09 12.32 13.70
C PRO A 365 -15.86 12.35 12.81
N LEU A 366 -15.66 11.26 12.06
CA LEU A 366 -14.59 11.20 11.05
C LEU A 366 -14.89 12.13 9.87
N PRO A 367 -13.84 12.67 9.21
CA PRO A 367 -14.02 13.53 8.05
C PRO A 367 -14.58 12.75 6.83
N PRO A 368 -15.18 13.45 5.85
CA PRO A 368 -15.63 12.84 4.61
C PRO A 368 -14.51 12.03 3.93
N GLY A 369 -14.89 10.97 3.21
CA GLY A 369 -13.94 10.09 2.52
C GLY A 369 -13.35 8.98 3.39
N THR A 370 -13.58 8.99 4.70
CA THR A 370 -13.27 7.86 5.59
C THR A 370 -14.32 6.75 5.41
N LEU A 371 -13.94 5.49 5.67
CA LEU A 371 -14.88 4.36 5.54
C LEU A 371 -16.15 4.59 6.39
N PRO A 372 -17.35 4.41 5.81
CA PRO A 372 -18.58 4.41 6.59
C PRO A 372 -18.79 3.10 7.34
N THR A 373 -18.28 1.99 6.81
CA THR A 373 -18.37 0.64 7.38
C THR A 373 -17.47 -0.36 6.67
N LEU A 374 -17.47 -1.61 7.12
CA LEU A 374 -16.96 -2.78 6.39
C LEU A 374 -18.09 -3.47 5.62
N TRP A 375 -17.77 -4.03 4.47
CA TRP A 375 -18.73 -4.68 3.59
C TRP A 375 -19.40 -5.87 4.27
N ARG A 376 -20.74 -5.78 4.43
CA ARG A 376 -21.58 -6.80 5.08
C ARG A 376 -21.15 -7.17 6.51
N ASP A 377 -20.42 -6.28 7.21
CA ASP A 377 -19.89 -6.61 8.54
C ASP A 377 -19.74 -5.34 9.43
N ASP A 378 -20.87 -4.69 9.70
CA ASP A 378 -20.93 -3.47 10.53
C ASP A 378 -20.41 -3.73 11.95
N GLN A 379 -20.67 -4.92 12.51
CA GLN A 379 -20.19 -5.24 13.85
C GLN A 379 -18.66 -5.30 13.89
N ARG A 380 -18.04 -5.90 12.88
CA ARG A 380 -16.57 -5.95 12.76
C ARG A 380 -15.96 -4.56 12.58
N TYR A 381 -16.66 -3.63 11.92
CA TYR A 381 -16.25 -2.24 11.86
C TYR A 381 -16.20 -1.62 13.25
N ILE A 382 -17.28 -1.76 14.05
CA ILE A 382 -17.35 -1.27 15.42
C ILE A 382 -16.24 -1.89 16.28
N ASP A 383 -16.12 -3.21 16.26
CA ASP A 383 -15.16 -3.95 17.07
C ASP A 383 -13.70 -3.61 16.72
N SER A 384 -13.42 -3.41 15.43
CA SER A 384 -12.05 -3.16 14.96
C SER A 384 -11.57 -1.72 15.17
N TYR A 385 -12.48 -0.74 15.13
CA TYR A 385 -12.07 0.65 15.03
C TYR A 385 -12.70 1.60 16.07
N LEU A 386 -13.85 1.25 16.67
CA LEU A 386 -14.60 2.17 17.54
C LEU A 386 -14.71 1.71 19.00
N SER A 387 -14.41 0.43 19.29
CA SER A 387 -14.60 -0.14 20.62
C SER A 387 -13.45 0.10 21.58
N ALA A 388 -12.22 0.24 21.07
CA ALA A 388 -11.01 0.37 21.90
C ALA A 388 -10.98 1.67 22.71
N PHE A 389 -11.40 2.78 22.09
CA PHE A 389 -11.42 4.12 22.71
C PHE A 389 -12.76 4.80 22.41
N PRO A 390 -13.70 4.82 23.37
CA PRO A 390 -15.00 5.44 23.16
C PRO A 390 -14.92 6.89 22.65
N GLY A 391 -15.68 7.22 21.61
CA GLY A 391 -15.65 8.53 20.96
C GLY A 391 -14.49 8.75 19.99
N HIS A 392 -13.67 7.74 19.73
CA HIS A 392 -12.54 7.80 18.83
C HIS A 392 -12.52 6.63 17.84
N TYR A 393 -11.92 6.88 16.70
CA TYR A 393 -11.50 5.86 15.76
C TYR A 393 -10.05 5.44 16.11
N ALA A 394 -9.85 4.18 16.43
CA ALA A 394 -8.55 3.61 16.74
C ALA A 394 -7.81 3.27 15.43
N THR A 395 -6.70 3.95 15.16
CA THR A 395 -5.92 3.73 13.93
C THR A 395 -5.15 2.41 13.96
N GLY A 396 -4.85 1.90 15.16
CA GLY A 396 -3.97 0.76 15.39
C GLY A 396 -2.49 1.10 15.16
N ASP A 397 -2.16 2.39 15.08
CA ASP A 397 -0.78 2.89 15.00
C ASP A 397 -0.40 3.60 16.30
N SER A 398 0.88 3.49 16.71
CA SER A 398 1.46 4.27 17.79
C SER A 398 2.24 5.45 17.23
N GLY A 399 2.33 6.53 18.00
CA GLY A 399 3.07 7.70 17.59
C GLY A 399 3.17 8.77 18.64
N VAL A 400 3.74 9.88 18.21
CA VAL A 400 3.98 11.08 19.01
C VAL A 400 3.50 12.29 18.22
N VAL A 401 2.91 13.26 18.89
CA VAL A 401 2.75 14.63 18.37
C VAL A 401 3.69 15.53 19.15
N ASP A 402 4.55 16.24 18.45
CA ASP A 402 5.50 17.13 19.11
C ASP A 402 4.87 18.48 19.52
N GLU A 403 5.65 19.36 20.15
CA GLU A 403 5.19 20.67 20.63
C GLU A 403 4.74 21.62 19.50
N ASP A 404 5.25 21.41 18.28
CA ASP A 404 4.84 22.16 17.09
C ASP A 404 3.66 21.53 16.34
N GLY A 405 3.10 20.43 16.85
CA GLY A 405 1.96 19.72 16.24
C GLY A 405 2.32 18.73 15.15
N TYR A 406 3.61 18.40 14.97
CA TYR A 406 4.04 17.41 13.98
C TYR A 406 3.83 15.99 14.46
N VAL A 407 3.31 15.15 13.58
CA VAL A 407 2.96 13.75 13.84
C VAL A 407 4.12 12.84 13.43
N PHE A 408 4.58 12.02 14.36
CA PHE A 408 5.57 10.97 14.12
C PHE A 408 4.90 9.61 14.32
N VAL A 409 4.65 8.87 13.25
CA VAL A 409 4.12 7.52 13.32
C VAL A 409 5.26 6.56 13.57
N LEU A 410 5.23 5.87 14.70
CA LEU A 410 6.32 4.99 15.15
C LEU A 410 6.14 3.53 14.70
N GLY A 411 4.91 3.09 14.47
CA GLY A 411 4.60 1.76 13.99
C GLY A 411 3.22 1.28 14.43
N ARG A 412 2.94 -0.01 14.13
CA ARG A 412 1.69 -0.65 14.54
C ARG A 412 1.69 -0.93 16.04
N THR A 413 0.55 -0.76 16.68
CA THR A 413 0.40 -1.08 18.12
C THR A 413 0.52 -2.57 18.40
N ASP A 414 0.24 -3.43 17.41
CA ASP A 414 0.40 -4.89 17.46
C ASP A 414 1.84 -5.36 17.16
N ASP A 415 2.70 -4.47 16.64
CA ASP A 415 4.13 -4.70 16.42
C ASP A 415 5.02 -4.15 17.57
N VAL A 416 4.43 -3.54 18.60
CA VAL A 416 5.17 -3.06 19.79
C VAL A 416 5.73 -4.24 20.58
N ILE A 417 7.01 -4.17 20.92
CA ILE A 417 7.72 -5.19 21.69
C ILE A 417 7.66 -4.84 23.18
N ASN A 418 7.21 -5.76 23.99
CA ASN A 418 7.10 -5.57 25.44
C ASN A 418 8.26 -6.25 26.18
N VAL A 419 9.28 -5.46 26.51
CA VAL A 419 10.49 -5.93 27.22
C VAL A 419 10.39 -5.57 28.70
N SER A 420 10.12 -6.53 29.56
CA SER A 420 10.02 -6.30 31.02
C SER A 420 9.07 -5.15 31.41
N GLY A 421 7.95 -4.99 30.67
CA GLY A 421 6.98 -3.91 30.89
C GLY A 421 7.29 -2.62 30.11
N HIS A 422 8.45 -2.49 29.49
CA HIS A 422 8.76 -1.38 28.60
C HIS A 422 8.24 -1.66 27.20
N ARG A 423 7.45 -0.74 26.65
CA ARG A 423 6.91 -0.82 25.30
C ARG A 423 7.89 -0.17 24.34
N LEU A 424 8.46 -0.95 23.43
CA LEU A 424 9.45 -0.51 22.45
C LEU A 424 8.85 -0.59 21.05
N SER A 425 8.87 0.51 20.33
CA SER A 425 8.47 0.54 18.93
C SER A 425 9.52 -0.18 18.06
N THR A 426 9.07 -1.10 17.20
CA THR A 426 9.93 -1.71 16.18
C THR A 426 10.56 -0.66 15.27
N GLY A 427 9.80 0.39 14.93
CA GLY A 427 10.28 1.47 14.08
C GLY A 427 11.43 2.28 14.67
N VAL A 428 11.48 2.45 15.99
CA VAL A 428 12.60 3.13 16.67
C VAL A 428 13.86 2.27 16.63
N LEU A 429 13.72 0.97 16.89
CA LEU A 429 14.83 0.01 16.81
C LEU A 429 15.36 -0.12 15.38
N GLU A 430 14.46 -0.19 14.40
CA GLU A 430 14.81 -0.24 12.99
C GLU A 430 15.51 1.04 12.51
N ALA A 431 15.11 2.21 13.00
CA ALA A 431 15.79 3.45 12.67
C ALA A 431 17.24 3.46 13.18
N ALA A 432 17.48 2.93 14.38
CA ALA A 432 18.82 2.79 14.93
C ALA A 432 19.69 1.84 14.08
N LEU A 433 19.14 0.70 13.64
CA LEU A 433 19.84 -0.24 12.74
C LEU A 433 20.11 0.38 11.36
N ALA A 434 19.12 1.06 10.79
CA ALA A 434 19.23 1.69 9.47
C ALA A 434 20.24 2.84 9.43
N SER A 435 20.59 3.44 10.58
CA SER A 435 21.63 4.46 10.67
C SER A 435 23.03 3.91 10.38
N HIS A 436 23.22 2.59 10.45
CA HIS A 436 24.51 1.97 10.19
C HIS A 436 24.85 1.99 8.69
N PRO A 437 26.07 2.44 8.31
CA PRO A 437 26.42 2.64 6.88
C PRO A 437 26.31 1.40 6.01
N ALA A 438 26.48 0.21 6.57
CA ALA A 438 26.40 -1.06 5.84
C ALA A 438 24.96 -1.54 5.60
N VAL A 439 23.95 -1.02 6.31
CA VAL A 439 22.56 -1.52 6.27
C VAL A 439 21.79 -0.91 5.11
N ALA A 440 21.21 -1.74 4.27
CA ALA A 440 20.27 -1.33 3.22
C ALA A 440 18.82 -1.38 3.70
N GLU A 441 18.46 -2.46 4.40
CA GLU A 441 17.12 -2.68 4.93
C GLU A 441 17.22 -3.44 6.26
N CYS A 442 16.24 -3.26 7.13
CA CYS A 442 16.17 -4.02 8.37
C CYS A 442 14.72 -4.26 8.81
N ALA A 443 14.54 -5.26 9.64
CA ALA A 443 13.31 -5.53 10.36
C ALA A 443 13.62 -5.93 11.79
N VAL A 444 12.78 -5.50 12.72
CA VAL A 444 12.85 -5.94 14.12
C VAL A 444 11.53 -6.60 14.49
N ILE A 445 11.60 -7.74 15.16
CA ILE A 445 10.44 -8.45 15.73
C ILE A 445 10.64 -8.69 17.24
N GLY A 446 9.52 -8.77 17.97
CA GLY A 446 9.52 -9.22 19.36
C GLY A 446 9.42 -10.74 19.41
N VAL A 447 10.46 -11.41 19.89
CA VAL A 447 10.48 -12.87 20.09
C VAL A 447 10.15 -13.17 21.55
N ALA A 448 9.41 -14.23 21.83
CA ALA A 448 9.05 -14.63 23.17
C ALA A 448 10.28 -14.87 24.06
N ASP A 449 10.25 -14.31 25.27
CA ASP A 449 11.30 -14.47 26.27
C ASP A 449 10.67 -14.85 27.62
N PRO A 450 11.11 -15.99 28.27
CA PRO A 450 10.49 -16.49 29.49
C PRO A 450 10.59 -15.53 30.68
N LEU A 451 11.60 -14.65 30.70
CA LEU A 451 11.85 -13.74 31.83
C LEU A 451 11.31 -12.33 31.58
N LYS A 452 11.34 -11.88 30.31
CA LYS A 452 11.06 -10.49 29.95
C LYS A 452 9.75 -10.31 29.20
N GLY A 453 9.03 -11.40 28.93
CA GLY A 453 7.86 -11.43 28.07
C GLY A 453 8.25 -11.49 26.59
N GLN A 454 8.95 -10.47 26.11
CA GLN A 454 9.53 -10.44 24.77
C GLN A 454 10.95 -9.85 24.79
N ARG A 455 11.72 -10.17 23.76
CA ARG A 455 12.99 -9.53 23.44
C ARG A 455 13.04 -9.16 21.97
N PRO A 456 13.65 -8.02 21.59
CA PRO A 456 13.78 -7.64 20.20
C PRO A 456 14.86 -8.48 19.52
N SER A 457 14.56 -8.92 18.29
CA SER A 457 15.48 -9.59 17.38
C SER A 457 15.52 -8.86 16.05
N GLY A 458 16.71 -8.48 15.58
CA GLY A 458 16.94 -7.70 14.38
C GLY A 458 17.40 -8.56 13.20
N TYR A 459 16.92 -8.23 12.01
CA TYR A 459 17.30 -8.85 10.74
C TYR A 459 17.71 -7.75 9.79
N VAL A 460 18.94 -7.81 9.24
CA VAL A 460 19.49 -6.76 8.40
C VAL A 460 19.92 -7.30 7.03
N VAL A 461 19.63 -6.53 5.99
CA VAL A 461 20.12 -6.74 4.64
C VAL A 461 21.20 -5.71 4.37
N LEU A 462 22.37 -6.14 3.93
CA LEU A 462 23.48 -5.25 3.65
C LEU A 462 23.34 -4.55 2.29
N LYS A 463 23.96 -3.38 2.15
CA LYS A 463 24.02 -2.64 0.89
C LYS A 463 24.78 -3.42 -0.17
N SER A 464 24.42 -3.19 -1.43
CA SER A 464 25.17 -3.71 -2.57
C SER A 464 26.64 -3.22 -2.50
N GLY A 465 27.59 -4.16 -2.69
CA GLY A 465 29.02 -3.85 -2.59
C GLY A 465 29.61 -3.94 -1.19
N VAL A 466 28.80 -4.07 -0.14
CA VAL A 466 29.30 -4.42 1.20
C VAL A 466 29.49 -5.93 1.26
N PRO A 467 30.70 -6.43 1.56
CA PRO A 467 30.95 -7.85 1.67
C PRO A 467 30.08 -8.44 2.79
N VAL A 468 29.37 -9.53 2.50
CA VAL A 468 28.68 -10.31 3.54
C VAL A 468 29.74 -11.12 4.27
N PRO A 469 29.94 -10.90 5.59
CA PRO A 469 30.95 -11.64 6.35
C PRO A 469 30.63 -13.15 6.37
N GLU A 470 31.67 -13.97 6.40
CA GLU A 470 31.47 -15.42 6.60
C GLU A 470 30.87 -15.69 8.00
N PRO A 471 29.85 -16.57 8.10
CA PRO A 471 29.24 -16.91 9.37
C PRO A 471 30.28 -17.41 10.39
N GLY A 472 30.27 -16.83 11.60
CA GLY A 472 31.20 -17.15 12.69
C GLY A 472 32.59 -16.49 12.57
N SER A 473 32.80 -15.62 11.56
CA SER A 473 34.05 -14.87 11.41
C SER A 473 34.17 -13.69 12.38
N GLU A 474 35.41 -13.23 12.63
CA GLU A 474 35.65 -11.99 13.41
C GLU A 474 34.99 -10.77 12.76
N ALA A 475 34.93 -10.73 11.42
CA ALA A 475 34.28 -9.65 10.68
C ALA A 475 32.75 -9.63 10.91
N GLU A 476 32.11 -10.81 10.97
CA GLU A 476 30.69 -10.89 11.33
C GLU A 476 30.47 -10.42 12.76
N ALA A 477 31.26 -10.93 13.70
CA ALA A 477 31.15 -10.55 15.12
C ALA A 477 31.31 -9.04 15.34
N ALA A 478 32.24 -8.39 14.62
CA ALA A 478 32.46 -6.96 14.67
C ALA A 478 31.23 -6.20 14.13
N LEU A 479 30.73 -6.55 12.94
CA LEU A 479 29.54 -5.93 12.34
C LEU A 479 28.32 -6.06 13.26
N LEU A 480 28.06 -7.25 13.80
CA LEU A 480 26.93 -7.49 14.69
C LEU A 480 27.06 -6.69 15.99
N ASP A 481 28.29 -6.51 16.51
CA ASP A 481 28.51 -5.66 17.68
C ASP A 481 28.27 -4.17 17.38
N GLU A 482 28.73 -3.67 16.24
CA GLU A 482 28.45 -2.30 15.78
C GLU A 482 26.95 -2.02 15.70
N LEU A 483 26.16 -2.95 15.14
CA LEU A 483 24.70 -2.87 15.06
C LEU A 483 24.04 -2.86 16.46
N ARG A 484 24.50 -3.72 17.37
CA ARG A 484 24.02 -3.70 18.77
C ARG A 484 24.35 -2.39 19.47
N GLN A 485 25.54 -1.86 19.26
CA GLN A 485 25.96 -0.58 19.83
C GLN A 485 25.16 0.59 19.25
N ALA A 486 24.79 0.57 17.99
CA ALA A 486 23.90 1.57 17.40
C ALA A 486 22.53 1.60 18.13
N VAL A 487 21.90 0.45 18.32
CA VAL A 487 20.65 0.37 19.09
C VAL A 487 20.84 0.79 20.56
N ARG A 488 21.95 0.36 21.20
CA ARG A 488 22.23 0.73 22.59
C ARG A 488 22.46 2.23 22.76
N ARG A 489 23.09 2.88 21.80
CA ARG A 489 23.34 4.33 21.80
C ARG A 489 22.05 5.12 21.58
N ASP A 490 21.22 4.71 20.61
CA ASP A 490 20.11 5.52 20.14
C ASP A 490 18.79 5.21 20.88
N VAL A 491 18.63 3.98 21.40
CA VAL A 491 17.43 3.54 22.15
C VAL A 491 17.73 3.31 23.62
N GLY A 492 18.95 2.93 23.94
CA GLY A 492 19.40 2.66 25.31
C GLY A 492 19.40 1.17 25.68
N PRO A 493 20.02 0.85 26.84
CA PRO A 493 20.13 -0.55 27.32
C PRO A 493 18.80 -1.18 27.69
N VAL A 494 17.74 -0.39 27.87
CA VAL A 494 16.37 -0.87 28.14
C VAL A 494 15.82 -1.75 27.03
N ALA A 495 16.30 -1.56 25.78
CA ALA A 495 15.89 -2.37 24.64
C ALA A 495 16.30 -3.84 24.76
N ASP A 496 17.35 -4.14 25.53
CA ASP A 496 17.94 -5.49 25.64
C ASP A 496 18.18 -6.16 24.28
N PHE A 497 18.62 -5.36 23.31
CA PHE A 497 18.82 -5.78 21.94
C PHE A 497 20.12 -6.57 21.81
N ARG A 498 20.00 -7.90 21.69
CA ARG A 498 21.15 -8.82 21.67
C ARG A 498 21.26 -9.56 20.36
N ASP A 499 20.11 -9.90 19.78
CA ASP A 499 20.03 -10.74 18.60
C ASP A 499 19.91 -9.88 17.36
N VAL A 500 20.89 -9.97 16.49
CA VAL A 500 20.86 -9.38 15.16
C VAL A 500 21.54 -10.33 14.18
N VAL A 501 20.95 -10.51 13.00
CA VAL A 501 21.38 -11.46 11.99
C VAL A 501 21.39 -10.78 10.62
N VAL A 502 22.42 -11.06 9.83
CA VAL A 502 22.48 -10.66 8.41
C VAL A 502 21.71 -11.67 7.59
N VAL A 503 20.82 -11.17 6.72
CA VAL A 503 19.98 -11.99 5.83
C VAL A 503 20.06 -11.45 4.40
N ASP A 504 19.81 -12.31 3.41
CA ASP A 504 19.84 -11.90 2.00
C ASP A 504 18.64 -11.06 1.60
N ALA A 505 17.47 -11.31 2.19
CA ALA A 505 16.24 -10.60 1.93
C ALA A 505 15.28 -10.66 3.13
N LEU A 506 14.37 -9.68 3.21
CA LEU A 506 13.27 -9.67 4.18
C LEU A 506 11.97 -10.10 3.49
N PRO A 507 11.11 -10.89 4.16
CA PRO A 507 9.85 -11.31 3.59
C PRO A 507 8.88 -10.12 3.55
N LYS A 508 8.42 -9.80 2.36
CA LYS A 508 7.55 -8.66 2.10
C LYS A 508 6.28 -9.05 1.39
N THR A 509 5.25 -8.28 1.59
CA THR A 509 4.10 -8.29 0.70
C THR A 509 4.49 -7.64 -0.63
N ARG A 510 3.69 -7.89 -1.67
CA ARG A 510 3.84 -7.22 -2.98
C ARG A 510 3.72 -5.69 -2.92
N SER A 511 3.16 -5.15 -1.84
CA SER A 511 3.16 -3.71 -1.56
C SER A 511 4.39 -3.22 -0.80
N GLY A 512 5.38 -4.10 -0.55
CA GLY A 512 6.62 -3.78 0.13
C GLY A 512 6.58 -3.88 1.66
N LYS A 513 5.42 -4.17 2.27
CA LYS A 513 5.32 -4.29 3.73
C LYS A 513 6.00 -5.55 4.25
N ILE A 514 6.88 -5.41 5.23
CA ILE A 514 7.55 -6.53 5.89
C ILE A 514 6.53 -7.37 6.68
N LEU A 515 6.63 -8.68 6.55
CA LEU A 515 5.74 -9.67 7.18
C LEU A 515 6.17 -10.01 8.63
N ARG A 516 6.27 -8.99 9.51
CA ARG A 516 6.76 -9.14 10.89
C ARG A 516 5.98 -10.18 11.69
N LYS A 517 4.65 -10.21 11.54
CA LYS A 517 3.81 -11.22 12.21
C LYS A 517 4.23 -12.64 11.85
N THR A 518 4.43 -12.90 10.55
CA THR A 518 4.87 -14.24 10.08
C THR A 518 6.28 -14.56 10.59
N MET A 519 7.20 -13.60 10.53
CA MET A 519 8.55 -13.76 11.08
C MET A 519 8.51 -14.10 12.58
N ARG A 520 7.67 -13.40 13.36
CA ARG A 520 7.51 -13.65 14.79
C ARG A 520 6.96 -15.06 15.06
N GLN A 521 5.90 -15.46 14.37
CA GLN A 521 5.33 -16.80 14.50
C GLN A 521 6.36 -17.89 14.19
N MET A 522 7.18 -17.69 13.14
CA MET A 522 8.29 -18.61 12.82
C MET A 522 9.34 -18.65 13.93
N ALA A 523 9.73 -17.48 14.48
CA ALA A 523 10.72 -17.39 15.54
C ALA A 523 10.23 -18.01 16.85
N ASP A 524 8.96 -17.88 17.17
CA ASP A 524 8.33 -18.45 18.37
C ASP A 524 7.93 -19.93 18.20
N GLY A 525 8.12 -20.51 17.00
CA GLY A 525 7.74 -21.89 16.69
C GLY A 525 6.23 -22.13 16.63
N GLU A 526 5.46 -21.07 16.41
CA GLU A 526 4.02 -21.11 16.24
C GLU A 526 3.63 -21.60 14.83
N GLU A 527 2.43 -22.15 14.71
CA GLU A 527 1.84 -22.40 13.38
C GLU A 527 1.61 -21.09 12.63
N TYR A 528 2.06 -21.03 11.40
CA TYR A 528 1.85 -19.88 10.53
C TYR A 528 1.36 -20.31 9.16
N SER A 529 0.57 -19.45 8.54
CA SER A 529 0.22 -19.57 7.14
C SER A 529 1.06 -18.60 6.32
N VAL A 530 1.57 -19.06 5.17
CA VAL A 530 2.26 -18.16 4.22
C VAL A 530 1.22 -17.17 3.69
N PRO A 531 1.38 -15.86 3.94
CA PRO A 531 0.44 -14.89 3.42
C PRO A 531 0.44 -14.91 1.89
N SER A 532 -0.72 -15.04 1.29
CA SER A 532 -0.89 -15.04 -0.17
C SER A 532 -0.46 -13.71 -0.83
N THR A 533 -0.35 -12.65 -0.04
CA THR A 533 0.14 -11.34 -0.44
C THR A 533 1.67 -11.26 -0.51
N ILE A 534 2.37 -12.32 -0.12
CA ILE A 534 3.85 -12.34 -0.16
C ILE A 534 4.37 -12.17 -1.59
N GLU A 535 5.45 -11.40 -1.72
CA GLU A 535 6.11 -11.16 -3.00
C GLU A 535 6.85 -12.41 -3.48
N ASP A 536 7.64 -13.03 -2.59
CA ASP A 536 8.39 -14.25 -2.84
C ASP A 536 8.38 -15.15 -1.60
N SER A 537 7.77 -16.32 -1.70
CA SER A 537 7.69 -17.29 -0.61
C SER A 537 9.03 -17.97 -0.30
N ALA A 538 9.97 -18.02 -1.26
CA ALA A 538 11.28 -18.61 -1.05
C ALA A 538 12.09 -17.88 0.02
N VAL A 539 11.83 -16.58 0.23
CA VAL A 539 12.43 -15.79 1.31
C VAL A 539 12.07 -16.33 2.71
N LEU A 540 10.83 -16.79 2.91
CA LEU A 540 10.43 -17.39 4.19
C LEU A 540 11.13 -18.75 4.41
N GLU A 541 11.30 -19.54 3.36
CA GLU A 541 12.02 -20.81 3.44
C GLU A 541 13.48 -20.60 3.82
N ALA A 542 14.13 -19.61 3.19
CA ALA A 542 15.51 -19.22 3.51
C ALA A 542 15.65 -18.74 4.96
N LEU A 543 14.68 -17.97 5.46
CA LEU A 543 14.66 -17.48 6.84
C LEU A 543 14.33 -18.56 7.88
N ALA A 544 13.69 -19.64 7.51
CA ALA A 544 13.27 -20.69 8.46
C ALA A 544 14.45 -21.30 9.25
N GLY A 545 15.64 -21.34 8.65
CA GLY A 545 16.87 -21.79 9.32
C GLY A 545 17.42 -20.79 10.33
N VAL A 546 17.15 -19.51 10.13
CA VAL A 546 17.69 -18.38 10.89
C VAL A 546 16.73 -17.98 12.03
N LEU A 547 15.41 -18.09 11.78
CA LEU A 547 14.35 -17.73 12.70
C LEU A 547 14.03 -18.81 13.76
N ARG A 548 14.61 -20.01 13.66
CA ARG A 548 14.32 -21.08 14.63
C ARG A 548 14.77 -20.68 16.03
N PRO A 549 13.96 -20.96 17.08
CA PRO A 549 14.37 -20.73 18.44
C PRO A 549 15.68 -21.50 18.72
N ALA A 550 16.67 -20.83 19.27
CA ALA A 550 17.83 -21.51 19.83
C ALA A 550 17.29 -22.49 20.89
N ARG A 551 17.45 -23.79 20.63
CA ARG A 551 17.07 -24.85 21.55
C ARG A 551 17.85 -24.78 22.85
#